data_b110aa445e64fcdb087c9e925df34835
#
_entry.id   b110aa445e64fcdb087c9e925df34835
#
_cell.length_a   1.000
_cell.length_b   1.000
_cell.length_c   1.000
_cell.angle_alpha   90.00
_cell.angle_beta   90.00
_cell.angle_gamma   90.00
#
_symmetry.space_group_name_H-M   'P 1'
#
loop_
_entity.id
_entity.type
_entity.pdbx_description
1 polymer ?
#
loop_
_entity_poly.entity_id
_entity_poly.type
_entity_poly.pdbx_seq_one_letter_code
_entity_poly.pdbx_strand_id
1 'polypeptide(L)'
;MKLAVRYGALVGVATGAWMFLEFLLGFHEPDTIGRWSGFLSLLFPLIASFFLVRHEPVRSWSLAFGQGAVFGAIGGLVGGLVIFCYFALLNPGFAMDGRTVDPTSQAIIGLVGALILGIMLVPIMRVFIKSRPAND
;
A
#
# COMPACT_ATOMS: atom_id res chain seq x y z
N MET A 1 16.98 -1.57 -5.23
CA MET A 1 15.92 -0.95 -6.08
C MET A 1 15.01 -1.97 -6.78
N LYS A 2 15.51 -3.08 -7.33
CA LYS A 2 14.66 -4.12 -7.95
C LYS A 2 13.65 -4.74 -6.98
N LEU A 3 14.07 -4.96 -5.73
CA LEU A 3 13.17 -5.48 -4.70
C LEU A 3 12.12 -4.46 -4.27
N ALA A 4 12.44 -3.17 -4.22
CA ALA A 4 11.46 -2.12 -3.92
C ALA A 4 10.32 -2.10 -4.95
N VAL A 5 10.64 -2.27 -6.24
CA VAL A 5 9.64 -2.40 -7.31
C VAL A 5 8.78 -3.65 -7.11
N ARG A 6 9.40 -4.81 -6.83
CA ARG A 6 8.67 -6.08 -6.65
C ARG A 6 7.75 -6.04 -5.43
N TYR A 7 8.27 -5.59 -4.28
CA TYR A 7 7.46 -5.49 -3.08
C TYR A 7 6.39 -4.42 -3.19
N GLY A 8 6.66 -3.29 -3.84
CA GLY A 8 5.65 -2.28 -4.14
C GLY A 8 4.51 -2.83 -4.98
N ALA A 9 4.82 -3.53 -6.08
CA ALA A 9 3.81 -4.16 -6.93
C ALA A 9 2.99 -5.21 -6.15
N LEU A 10 3.65 -6.05 -5.33
CA LEU A 10 2.95 -7.03 -4.49
C LEU A 10 2.00 -6.37 -3.50
N VAL A 11 2.40 -5.27 -2.87
CA VAL A 11 1.52 -4.50 -1.97
C VAL A 11 0.32 -3.95 -2.72
N GLY A 12 0.51 -3.35 -3.90
CA GLY A 12 -0.59 -2.85 -4.71
C GLY A 12 -1.60 -3.93 -5.07
N VAL A 13 -1.11 -5.11 -5.49
CA VAL A 13 -1.96 -6.26 -5.80
C VAL A 13 -2.66 -6.80 -4.54
N ALA A 14 -1.94 -6.94 -3.43
CA ALA A 14 -2.52 -7.46 -2.18
C ALA A 14 -3.61 -6.53 -1.64
N THR A 15 -3.39 -5.20 -1.68
CA THR A 15 -4.39 -4.20 -1.29
C THR A 15 -5.63 -4.29 -2.18
N GLY A 16 -5.44 -4.46 -3.48
CA GLY A 16 -6.54 -4.64 -4.42
C GLY A 16 -7.32 -5.94 -4.18
N ALA A 17 -6.62 -7.04 -3.95
CA ALA A 17 -7.24 -8.33 -3.61
C ALA A 17 -8.03 -8.24 -2.30
N TRP A 18 -7.48 -7.54 -1.30
CA TRP A 18 -8.19 -7.29 -0.05
C TRP A 18 -9.48 -6.49 -0.27
N MET A 19 -9.42 -5.40 -1.02
CA MET A 19 -10.59 -4.58 -1.34
C MET A 19 -11.67 -5.36 -2.09
N PHE A 20 -11.26 -6.24 -3.00
CA PHE A 20 -12.18 -7.14 -3.69
C PHE A 20 -12.82 -8.17 -2.73
N LEU A 21 -12.04 -8.71 -1.80
CA LEU A 21 -12.55 -9.61 -0.76
C LEU A 21 -13.55 -8.89 0.16
N GLU A 22 -13.27 -7.66 0.58
CA GLU A 22 -14.20 -6.83 1.34
C GLU A 22 -15.53 -6.63 0.61
N PHE A 23 -15.47 -6.42 -0.70
CA PHE A 23 -16.67 -6.31 -1.53
C PHE A 23 -17.47 -7.62 -1.53
N LEU A 24 -16.82 -8.76 -1.74
CA LEU A 24 -17.48 -10.07 -1.75
C LEU A 24 -18.12 -10.44 -0.40
N LEU A 25 -17.51 -9.99 0.69
CA LEU A 25 -18.00 -10.23 2.06
C LEU A 25 -19.05 -9.20 2.51
N GLY A 26 -19.40 -8.21 1.67
CA GLY A 26 -20.37 -7.17 2.02
C GLY A 26 -19.87 -6.19 3.08
N PHE A 27 -18.56 -6.10 3.30
CA PHE A 27 -17.98 -5.19 4.31
C PHE A 27 -18.04 -3.71 3.94
N HIS A 28 -18.52 -3.38 2.76
CA HIS A 28 -18.71 -2.00 2.31
C HIS A 28 -20.00 -1.35 2.82
N GLU A 29 -20.88 -2.11 3.49
CA GLU A 29 -22.07 -1.55 4.10
C GLU A 29 -21.71 -0.71 5.34
N PRO A 30 -22.31 0.51 5.51
CA PRO A 30 -21.88 1.50 6.51
C PRO A 30 -21.96 1.01 7.96
N ASP A 31 -22.84 0.04 8.24
CA ASP A 31 -23.13 -0.47 9.60
C ASP A 31 -22.35 -1.74 9.95
N THR A 32 -21.43 -2.17 9.08
CA THR A 32 -20.66 -3.40 9.29
C THR A 32 -19.26 -3.13 9.86
N ILE A 33 -18.63 -4.22 10.33
CA ILE A 33 -17.19 -4.28 10.72
C ILE A 33 -16.28 -3.75 9.61
N GLY A 34 -16.77 -3.66 8.39
CA GLY A 34 -16.07 -3.18 7.20
C GLY A 34 -15.43 -1.80 7.33
N ARG A 35 -15.99 -0.93 8.18
CA ARG A 35 -15.39 0.37 8.47
C ARG A 35 -13.96 0.25 9.01
N TRP A 36 -13.65 -0.85 9.68
CA TRP A 36 -12.34 -1.12 10.28
C TRP A 36 -11.47 -2.05 9.42
N SER A 37 -12.08 -2.82 8.52
CA SER A 37 -11.36 -3.79 7.68
C SER A 37 -10.34 -3.13 6.76
N GLY A 38 -10.60 -1.91 6.30
CA GLY A 38 -9.65 -1.12 5.52
C GLY A 38 -8.32 -0.89 6.22
N PHE A 39 -8.30 -0.81 7.57
CA PHE A 39 -7.06 -0.70 8.33
C PHE A 39 -6.18 -1.94 8.24
N LEU A 40 -6.76 -3.12 7.98
CA LEU A 40 -5.99 -4.35 7.79
C LEU A 40 -5.11 -4.28 6.54
N SER A 41 -5.52 -3.51 5.54
CA SER A 41 -4.72 -3.30 4.34
C SER A 41 -3.37 -2.60 4.63
N LEU A 42 -3.26 -1.86 5.73
CA LEU A 42 -2.00 -1.23 6.17
C LEU A 42 -0.94 -2.24 6.62
N LEU A 43 -1.36 -3.47 6.95
CA LEU A 43 -0.42 -4.54 7.27
C LEU A 43 0.43 -4.94 6.06
N PHE A 44 -0.10 -4.86 4.84
CA PHE A 44 0.63 -5.24 3.63
C PHE A 44 1.88 -4.39 3.41
N PRO A 45 1.80 -3.04 3.36
CA PRO A 45 3.00 -2.22 3.22
C PRO A 45 3.93 -2.33 4.43
N LEU A 46 3.41 -2.54 5.63
CA LEU A 46 4.22 -2.73 6.84
C LEU A 46 5.07 -4.01 6.73
N ILE A 47 4.46 -5.14 6.44
CA ILE A 47 5.13 -6.44 6.29
C ILE A 47 6.10 -6.39 5.10
N ALA A 48 5.67 -5.85 3.97
CA ALA A 48 6.50 -5.77 2.78
C ALA A 48 7.72 -4.87 2.98
N SER A 49 7.59 -3.73 3.66
CA SER A 49 8.72 -2.85 3.99
C SER A 49 9.71 -3.51 4.94
N PHE A 50 9.23 -4.31 5.90
CA PHE A 50 10.09 -5.12 6.75
C PHE A 50 10.94 -6.10 5.94
N PHE A 51 10.32 -6.88 5.05
CA PHE A 51 11.05 -7.83 4.21
C PHE A 51 11.97 -7.12 3.21
N LEU A 52 11.55 -5.98 2.65
CA LEU A 52 12.36 -5.18 1.75
C LEU A 52 13.67 -4.77 2.41
N VAL A 53 13.62 -4.16 3.59
CA VAL A 53 14.81 -3.72 4.33
C VAL A 53 15.66 -4.89 4.80
N ARG A 54 15.03 -6.02 5.14
CA ARG A 54 15.74 -7.24 5.54
C ARG A 54 16.53 -7.88 4.40
N HIS A 55 15.99 -7.90 3.18
CA HIS A 55 16.63 -8.54 2.03
C HIS A 55 17.52 -7.59 1.22
N GLU A 56 17.25 -6.28 1.27
CA GLU A 56 18.08 -5.25 0.63
C GLU A 56 18.42 -4.17 1.67
N PRO A 57 19.39 -4.46 2.58
CA PRO A 57 19.77 -3.53 3.65
C PRO A 57 20.26 -2.21 3.11
N VAL A 58 19.74 -1.12 3.64
CA VAL A 58 20.04 0.23 3.18
C VAL A 58 21.07 0.89 4.10
N ARG A 59 22.24 1.24 3.55
CA ARG A 59 23.36 1.78 4.32
C ARG A 59 23.20 3.27 4.67
N SER A 60 22.53 4.05 3.85
CA SER A 60 22.34 5.50 4.05
C SER A 60 20.87 5.89 4.16
N TRP A 61 20.60 7.02 4.79
CA TRP A 61 19.24 7.57 4.91
C TRP A 61 18.68 7.97 3.54
N SER A 62 19.50 8.60 2.69
CA SER A 62 19.06 8.98 1.35
C SER A 62 18.61 7.79 0.51
N LEU A 63 19.34 6.68 0.60
CA LEU A 63 18.94 5.42 -0.06
C LEU A 63 17.67 4.84 0.55
N ALA A 64 17.47 4.93 1.87
CA ALA A 64 16.25 4.47 2.52
C ALA A 64 15.03 5.26 2.04
N PHE A 65 15.12 6.58 1.98
CA PHE A 65 14.06 7.42 1.43
C PHE A 65 13.81 7.15 -0.06
N GLY A 66 14.88 7.03 -0.87
CA GLY A 66 14.77 6.68 -2.29
C GLY A 66 14.12 5.31 -2.52
N GLN A 67 14.52 4.30 -1.73
CA GLN A 67 13.92 2.96 -1.80
C GLN A 67 12.45 3.00 -1.37
N GLY A 68 12.12 3.77 -0.32
CA GLY A 68 10.75 3.98 0.13
C GLY A 68 9.89 4.71 -0.91
N ALA A 69 10.44 5.71 -1.58
CA ALA A 69 9.74 6.42 -2.66
C ALA A 69 9.43 5.49 -3.84
N VAL A 70 10.38 4.66 -4.28
CA VAL A 70 10.13 3.67 -5.35
C VAL A 70 9.11 2.63 -4.92
N PHE A 71 9.25 2.08 -3.71
CA PHE A 71 8.31 1.12 -3.15
C PHE A 71 6.88 1.68 -3.09
N GLY A 72 6.72 2.89 -2.54
CA GLY A 72 5.43 3.56 -2.41
C GLY A 72 4.83 3.99 -3.76
N ALA A 73 5.65 4.52 -4.68
CA ALA A 73 5.19 4.92 -6.01
C ALA A 73 4.67 3.73 -6.81
N ILE A 74 5.39 2.62 -6.85
CA ILE A 74 4.95 1.40 -7.56
C ILE A 74 3.73 0.80 -6.89
N GLY A 75 3.71 0.68 -5.55
CA GLY A 75 2.55 0.21 -4.81
C GLY A 75 1.31 1.08 -5.03
N GLY A 76 1.50 2.38 -5.04
CA GLY A 76 0.45 3.35 -5.29
C GLY A 76 -0.06 3.34 -6.73
N LEU A 77 0.81 3.17 -7.74
CA LEU A 77 0.39 3.03 -9.14
C LEU A 77 -0.44 1.78 -9.35
N VAL A 78 0.03 0.63 -8.86
CA VAL A 78 -0.69 -0.64 -8.99
C VAL A 78 -1.98 -0.60 -8.18
N GLY A 79 -1.92 -0.20 -6.90
CA GLY A 79 -3.08 -0.08 -6.04
C GLY A 79 -4.09 0.95 -6.54
N GLY A 80 -3.62 2.12 -6.99
CA GLY A 80 -4.46 3.17 -7.56
C GLY A 80 -5.20 2.70 -8.81
N LEU A 81 -4.54 1.95 -9.69
CA LEU A 81 -5.19 1.35 -10.86
C LEU A 81 -6.29 0.37 -10.44
N VAL A 82 -6.02 -0.47 -9.45
CA VAL A 82 -7.02 -1.41 -8.93
C VAL A 82 -8.19 -0.66 -8.29
N ILE A 83 -7.94 0.37 -7.50
CA ILE A 83 -8.97 1.22 -6.88
C ILE A 83 -9.84 1.88 -7.98
N PHE A 84 -9.20 2.43 -9.02
CA PHE A 84 -9.91 3.01 -10.14
C PHE A 84 -10.82 1.99 -10.82
N CYS A 85 -10.29 0.82 -11.19
CA CYS A 85 -11.06 -0.24 -11.82
C CYS A 85 -12.22 -0.72 -10.93
N TYR A 86 -11.98 -0.83 -9.63
CA TYR A 86 -13.00 -1.22 -8.66
C TYR A 86 -14.19 -0.26 -8.67
N PHE A 87 -13.96 1.04 -8.47
CA PHE A 87 -15.04 2.02 -8.42
C PHE A 87 -15.64 2.34 -9.78
N ALA A 88 -14.87 2.26 -10.86
CA ALA A 88 -15.37 2.53 -12.19
C ALA A 88 -16.18 1.37 -12.80
N LEU A 89 -15.80 0.13 -12.50
CA LEU A 89 -16.33 -1.05 -13.21
C LEU A 89 -17.14 -1.98 -12.30
N LEU A 90 -16.70 -2.22 -11.07
CA LEU A 90 -17.33 -3.21 -10.19
C LEU A 90 -18.36 -2.59 -9.24
N ASN A 91 -18.12 -1.38 -8.78
CA ASN A 91 -19.00 -0.69 -7.84
C ASN A 91 -19.27 0.76 -8.26
N PRO A 92 -19.77 0.99 -9.50
CA PRO A 92 -20.12 2.32 -9.96
C PRO A 92 -21.29 2.85 -9.12
N GLY A 93 -21.15 4.08 -8.63
CA GLY A 93 -22.16 4.70 -7.79
C GLY A 93 -22.03 4.42 -6.29
N PHE A 94 -20.94 3.79 -5.87
CA PHE A 94 -20.64 3.69 -4.44
C PHE A 94 -20.65 5.08 -3.81
N ALA A 95 -21.43 5.24 -2.75
CA ALA A 95 -21.58 6.51 -2.04
C ALA A 95 -21.05 6.38 -0.61
N MET A 96 -20.28 7.34 -0.17
CA MET A 96 -19.80 7.48 1.19
C MET A 96 -20.31 8.81 1.75
N ASP A 97 -20.99 8.77 2.89
CA ASP A 97 -21.61 9.95 3.50
C ASP A 97 -22.55 10.73 2.55
N GLY A 98 -23.31 10.01 1.72
CA GLY A 98 -24.27 10.58 0.77
C GLY A 98 -23.66 11.22 -0.49
N ARG A 99 -22.34 11.07 -0.69
CA ARG A 99 -21.64 11.55 -1.89
C ARG A 99 -21.12 10.39 -2.70
N THR A 100 -21.36 10.40 -4.00
CA THR A 100 -20.76 9.42 -4.92
C THR A 100 -19.24 9.58 -4.93
N VAL A 101 -18.56 8.47 -4.82
CA VAL A 101 -17.10 8.43 -4.84
C VAL A 101 -16.61 8.54 -6.28
N ASP A 102 -15.78 9.55 -6.56
CA ASP A 102 -15.12 9.68 -7.85
C ASP A 102 -13.91 8.72 -7.94
N PRO A 103 -13.91 7.76 -8.90
CA PRO A 103 -12.85 6.78 -9.03
C PRO A 103 -11.46 7.38 -9.22
N THR A 104 -11.37 8.48 -9.97
CA THR A 104 -10.09 9.16 -10.25
C THR A 104 -9.52 9.78 -9.00
N SER A 105 -10.34 10.49 -8.24
CA SER A 105 -9.92 11.11 -6.98
C SER A 105 -9.45 10.05 -5.98
N GLN A 106 -10.14 8.91 -5.86
CA GLN A 106 -9.75 7.82 -4.97
C GLN A 106 -8.42 7.17 -5.39
N ALA A 107 -8.23 6.97 -6.69
CA ALA A 107 -6.97 6.43 -7.21
C ALA A 107 -5.78 7.37 -6.91
N ILE A 108 -5.98 8.68 -7.07
CA ILE A 108 -4.95 9.68 -6.75
C ILE A 108 -4.66 9.71 -5.24
N ILE A 109 -5.69 9.70 -4.39
CA ILE A 109 -5.52 9.63 -2.94
C ILE A 109 -4.75 8.36 -2.54
N GLY A 110 -5.10 7.22 -3.13
CA GLY A 110 -4.40 5.95 -2.91
C GLY A 110 -2.93 6.01 -3.33
N LEU A 111 -2.64 6.59 -4.50
CA LEU A 111 -1.27 6.78 -4.99
C LEU A 111 -0.44 7.66 -4.05
N VAL A 112 -0.97 8.82 -3.68
CA VAL A 112 -0.28 9.77 -2.80
C VAL A 112 -0.09 9.17 -1.41
N GLY A 113 -1.11 8.53 -0.86
CA GLY A 113 -1.04 7.85 0.43
C GLY A 113 0.01 6.73 0.45
N ALA A 114 0.06 5.90 -0.58
CA ALA A 114 1.05 4.84 -0.71
C ALA A 114 2.48 5.39 -0.84
N LEU A 115 2.67 6.48 -1.58
CA LEU A 115 3.96 7.16 -1.71
C LEU A 115 4.45 7.68 -0.35
N ILE A 116 3.59 8.38 0.39
CA ILE A 116 3.91 8.89 1.73
C ILE A 116 4.25 7.74 2.67
N LEU A 117 3.42 6.68 2.70
CA LEU A 117 3.67 5.50 3.52
C LEU A 117 5.00 4.83 3.17
N GLY A 118 5.33 4.68 1.90
CA GLY A 118 6.60 4.09 1.47
C GLY A 118 7.80 4.90 1.96
N ILE A 119 7.76 6.23 1.78
CA ILE A 119 8.81 7.16 2.23
C ILE A 119 8.97 7.11 3.75
N MET A 120 7.91 6.86 4.51
CA MET A 120 7.97 6.77 5.97
C MET A 120 8.40 5.39 6.46
N LEU A 121 7.77 4.33 5.94
CA LEU A 121 7.94 2.97 6.47
C LEU A 121 9.35 2.42 6.24
N VAL A 122 9.95 2.61 5.07
CA VAL A 122 11.27 2.03 4.77
C VAL A 122 12.37 2.62 5.66
N PRO A 123 12.48 3.94 5.89
CA PRO A 123 13.40 4.50 6.87
C PRO A 123 13.12 4.05 8.31
N ILE A 124 11.84 3.95 8.70
CA ILE A 124 11.47 3.46 10.04
C ILE A 124 11.93 2.02 10.22
N MET A 125 11.64 1.14 9.26
CA MET A 125 12.07 -0.27 9.32
C MET A 125 13.59 -0.42 9.39
N ARG A 126 14.33 0.47 8.74
CA ARG A 126 15.80 0.50 8.86
C ARG A 126 16.27 0.69 10.29
N VAL A 127 15.56 1.48 11.09
CA VAL A 127 15.93 1.70 12.51
C VAL A 127 15.72 0.43 13.33
N PHE A 128 14.64 -0.30 13.07
CA PHE A 128 14.28 -1.50 13.83
C PHE A 128 15.05 -2.75 13.37
N ILE A 129 15.36 -2.83 12.10
CA ILE A 129 16.14 -3.95 11.55
C ILE A 129 17.62 -3.57 11.66
N LYS A 130 18.23 -3.87 12.82
CA LYS A 130 19.69 -3.82 12.94
C LYS A 130 20.28 -4.65 11.80
N SER A 131 21.07 -4.00 10.94
CA SER A 131 21.90 -4.71 9.98
C SER A 131 22.69 -5.77 10.76
N ARG A 132 22.40 -7.06 10.50
CA ARG A 132 23.30 -8.12 10.93
C ARG A 132 24.67 -7.78 10.35
N PRO A 133 25.74 -7.75 11.18
CA PRO A 133 27.07 -7.68 10.60
C PRO A 133 27.17 -8.83 9.60
N ALA A 134 27.63 -8.52 8.38
CA ALA A 134 28.02 -9.54 7.44
C ALA A 134 29.09 -10.36 8.17
N ASN A 135 28.77 -11.59 8.53
CA ASN A 135 29.77 -12.53 8.98
C ASN A 135 30.59 -12.82 7.73
N ASP A 136 31.79 -12.25 7.71
CA ASP A 136 32.87 -12.62 6.81
C ASP A 136 33.23 -14.10 7.00
#